data_15fe9c4eba56efea0a7051ca25935156
#
_entry.id   15fe9c4eba56efea0a7051ca25935156
#
_cell.length_a   1.000
_cell.length_b   1.000
_cell.length_c   1.000
_cell.angle_alpha   90.00
_cell.angle_beta   90.00
_cell.angle_gamma   90.00
#
_symmetry.space_group_name_H-M   'P 1'
#
loop_
_entity.id
_entity.type
_entity.pdbx_description
1 polymer ?
#
loop_
_entity_poly.entity_id
_entity_poly.type
_entity_poly.pdbx_seq_one_letter_code
_entity_poly.pdbx_strand_id
1 'polypeptide(L)'
;GHPYVVIRGFGSANQPVSPYRLRVEDEESAAYLASRQAFDMAGVTPADIDACEFYDCFTYTVEATLRDYGFFKKKQVRDFITRERLAPGGSLPVNTSGGMLSEAYFMGLTPLAESVMQLTGRCGDRQLGKLAGTKEPALIACSDNGAVFQGHAAMILERGE
;
A
#
# COMPACT_ATOMS: atom_id res chain seq x y z
N GLY A 1 -26.55 6.83 -5.54
CA GLY A 1 -25.43 7.03 -6.48
C GLY A 1 -24.66 5.73 -6.64
N HIS A 2 -23.84 5.61 -7.68
CA HIS A 2 -22.90 4.51 -7.79
C HIS A 2 -21.69 4.82 -6.89
N PRO A 3 -21.15 3.82 -6.16
CA PRO A 3 -19.95 4.03 -5.38
C PRO A 3 -18.77 4.38 -6.32
N TYR A 4 -17.97 5.34 -5.93
CA TYR A 4 -16.78 5.77 -6.67
C TYR A 4 -15.59 5.96 -5.73
N VAL A 5 -14.41 6.10 -6.29
CA VAL A 5 -13.17 6.30 -5.55
C VAL A 5 -12.53 7.62 -6.01
N VAL A 6 -12.05 8.37 -5.05
CA VAL A 6 -11.31 9.62 -5.27
C VAL A 6 -9.82 9.35 -5.11
N ILE A 7 -9.02 9.83 -6.03
CA ILE A 7 -7.56 9.90 -5.85
C ILE A 7 -7.25 11.16 -5.04
N ARG A 8 -7.09 11.00 -3.72
CA ARG A 8 -6.78 12.12 -2.79
C ARG A 8 -5.37 12.67 -3.01
N GLY A 9 -4.44 11.78 -3.30
CA GLY A 9 -3.07 12.15 -3.56
C GLY A 9 -2.35 11.10 -4.38
N PHE A 10 -1.39 11.55 -5.14
CA PHE A 10 -0.47 10.66 -5.84
C PHE A 10 0.94 11.23 -5.86
N GLY A 11 1.91 10.35 -6.04
CA GLY A 11 3.29 10.72 -6.22
C GLY A 11 4.00 9.71 -7.11
N SER A 12 5.01 10.19 -7.82
CA SER A 12 5.85 9.34 -8.64
C SER A 12 7.30 9.79 -8.54
N ALA A 13 8.19 8.84 -8.42
CA ALA A 13 9.62 9.12 -8.35
C ALA A 13 10.40 8.05 -9.11
N ASN A 14 11.52 8.50 -9.68
CA ASN A 14 12.52 7.63 -10.29
C ASN A 14 13.88 7.94 -9.68
N GLN A 15 14.63 6.90 -9.40
CA GLN A 15 16.02 7.03 -8.96
C GLN A 15 16.95 6.31 -9.94
N PRO A 16 18.09 6.91 -10.29
CA PRO A 16 19.06 6.31 -11.19
C PRO A 16 19.91 5.25 -10.47
N VAL A 17 19.27 4.32 -9.76
CA VAL A 17 19.96 3.23 -9.04
C VAL A 17 19.81 1.95 -9.85
N SER A 18 20.89 1.18 -9.98
CA SER A 18 20.80 -0.13 -10.63
C SER A 18 19.77 -1.01 -9.91
N PRO A 19 18.84 -1.66 -10.62
CA PRO A 19 17.86 -2.56 -10.02
C PRO A 19 18.50 -3.76 -9.28
N TYR A 20 19.76 -4.03 -9.56
CA TYR A 20 20.56 -5.08 -8.91
C TYR A 20 21.37 -4.58 -7.71
N ARG A 21 21.33 -3.29 -7.42
CA ARG A 21 21.98 -2.75 -6.24
C ARG A 21 21.03 -2.84 -5.08
N LEU A 22 21.31 -3.74 -4.16
CA LEU A 22 20.63 -3.75 -2.87
C LEU A 22 20.77 -2.35 -2.27
N ARG A 23 19.66 -1.81 -1.86
CA ARG A 23 19.55 -0.50 -1.27
C ARG A 23 20.57 -0.34 -0.14
N VAL A 24 21.44 0.66 -0.26
CA VAL A 24 22.26 1.10 0.85
C VAL A 24 21.32 1.72 1.89
N GLU A 25 21.50 1.34 3.13
CA GLU A 25 20.74 1.88 4.25
C GLU A 25 20.88 3.40 4.25
N ASP A 26 19.78 4.12 4.43
CA ASP A 26 19.68 5.59 4.53
C ASP A 26 19.55 6.39 3.21
N GLU A 27 19.49 5.77 2.05
CA GLU A 27 19.13 6.48 0.83
C GLU A 27 17.60 6.63 0.69
N GLU A 28 17.14 7.82 0.35
CA GLU A 28 15.75 8.07 -0.01
C GLU A 28 15.40 7.28 -1.26
N SER A 29 14.57 6.26 -1.10
CA SER A 29 14.13 5.43 -2.23
C SER A 29 13.11 6.15 -3.09
N ALA A 30 12.86 5.65 -4.31
CA ALA A 30 11.75 6.10 -5.12
C ALA A 30 10.41 5.95 -4.37
N ALA A 31 10.22 4.88 -3.58
CA ALA A 31 9.04 4.67 -2.76
C ALA A 31 8.90 5.75 -1.66
N TYR A 32 10.00 6.10 -0.99
CA TYR A 32 10.00 7.19 -0.01
C TYR A 32 9.59 8.52 -0.65
N LEU A 33 10.21 8.89 -1.77
CA LEU A 33 9.92 10.16 -2.43
C LEU A 33 8.48 10.23 -2.98
N ALA A 34 8.02 9.17 -3.63
CA ALA A 34 6.67 9.09 -4.18
C ALA A 34 5.60 9.13 -3.08
N SER A 35 5.82 8.38 -1.98
CA SER A 35 4.87 8.37 -0.87
C SER A 35 4.74 9.73 -0.20
N ARG A 36 5.85 10.45 0.00
CA ARG A 36 5.81 11.82 0.55
C ARG A 36 4.94 12.74 -0.29
N GLN A 37 5.13 12.73 -1.62
CA GLN A 37 4.29 13.51 -2.53
C GLN A 37 2.80 13.14 -2.40
N ALA A 38 2.48 11.84 -2.35
CA ALA A 38 1.11 11.36 -2.26
C ALA A 38 0.45 11.75 -0.92
N PHE A 39 1.14 11.56 0.20
CA PHE A 39 0.64 11.93 1.54
C PHE A 39 0.49 13.44 1.69
N ASP A 40 1.47 14.23 1.24
CA ASP A 40 1.42 15.69 1.30
C ASP A 40 0.25 16.24 0.46
N MET A 41 0.03 15.70 -0.75
CA MET A 41 -1.10 16.08 -1.61
C MET A 41 -2.43 15.71 -0.97
N ALA A 42 -2.54 14.51 -0.37
CA ALA A 42 -3.75 14.04 0.29
C ALA A 42 -4.05 14.79 1.59
N GLY A 43 -3.06 15.41 2.22
CA GLY A 43 -3.18 16.04 3.53
C GLY A 43 -3.42 15.07 4.66
N VAL A 44 -2.85 13.84 4.55
CA VAL A 44 -3.01 12.77 5.55
C VAL A 44 -1.64 12.17 5.91
N THR A 45 -1.63 11.33 6.94
CA THR A 45 -0.45 10.64 7.46
C THR A 45 -0.64 9.12 7.37
N PRO A 46 0.42 8.31 7.53
CA PRO A 46 0.28 6.86 7.59
C PRO A 46 -0.68 6.37 8.69
N ALA A 47 -0.88 7.15 9.75
CA ALA A 47 -1.80 6.80 10.84
C ALA A 47 -3.29 6.89 10.43
N ASP A 48 -3.60 7.61 9.36
CA ASP A 48 -4.97 7.78 8.85
C ASP A 48 -5.37 6.67 7.86
N ILE A 49 -4.42 5.82 7.43
CA ILE A 49 -4.65 4.77 6.44
C ILE A 49 -5.30 3.54 7.08
N ASP A 50 -6.36 3.05 6.46
CA ASP A 50 -7.14 1.90 6.94
C ASP A 50 -6.62 0.57 6.41
N ALA A 51 -6.05 0.54 5.20
CA ALA A 51 -5.47 -0.64 4.58
C ALA A 51 -4.41 -0.24 3.54
N CYS A 52 -3.57 -1.20 3.16
CA CYS A 52 -2.55 -1.00 2.14
C CYS A 52 -2.65 -2.07 1.06
N GLU A 53 -2.57 -1.66 -0.21
CA GLU A 53 -2.50 -2.55 -1.35
C GLU A 53 -1.23 -2.24 -2.13
N PHE A 54 -0.18 -3.01 -1.89
CA PHE A 54 1.16 -2.74 -2.40
C PHE A 54 1.64 -3.78 -3.39
N TYR A 55 2.44 -3.32 -4.34
CA TYR A 55 3.17 -4.18 -5.27
C TYR A 55 4.07 -5.15 -4.50
N ASP A 56 3.85 -6.45 -4.67
CA ASP A 56 4.45 -7.51 -3.85
C ASP A 56 5.19 -8.58 -4.68
N CYS A 57 5.98 -8.16 -5.66
CA CYS A 57 6.81 -9.10 -6.44
C CYS A 57 7.72 -9.97 -5.55
N PHE A 58 8.05 -9.52 -4.36
CA PHE A 58 8.70 -10.25 -3.27
C PHE A 58 8.13 -9.79 -1.93
N THR A 59 8.10 -10.65 -0.92
CA THR A 59 7.68 -10.28 0.44
C THR A 59 8.49 -9.12 1.01
N TYR A 60 9.78 -9.05 0.69
CA TYR A 60 10.65 -7.94 1.06
C TYR A 60 10.18 -6.59 0.50
N THR A 61 9.60 -6.56 -0.70
CA THR A 61 9.14 -5.28 -1.29
C THR A 61 8.01 -4.66 -0.49
N VAL A 62 7.12 -5.48 0.07
CA VAL A 62 6.02 -5.02 0.94
C VAL A 62 6.58 -4.41 2.22
N GLU A 63 7.53 -5.10 2.88
CA GLU A 63 8.20 -4.56 4.08
C GLU A 63 8.88 -3.22 3.78
N ALA A 64 9.68 -3.17 2.72
CA ALA A 64 10.40 -1.97 2.33
C ALA A 64 9.44 -0.81 1.99
N THR A 65 8.34 -1.09 1.29
CA THR A 65 7.32 -0.08 0.95
C THR A 65 6.63 0.45 2.20
N LEU A 66 6.20 -0.42 3.12
CA LEU A 66 5.61 0.00 4.40
C LEU A 66 6.55 0.91 5.20
N ARG A 67 7.84 0.55 5.26
CA ARG A 67 8.85 1.36 5.94
C ARG A 67 9.04 2.71 5.26
N ASP A 68 9.18 2.74 3.95
CA ASP A 68 9.43 3.93 3.15
C ASP A 68 8.23 4.89 3.15
N TYR A 69 7.02 4.36 3.26
CA TYR A 69 5.80 5.13 3.47
C TYR A 69 5.67 5.68 4.90
N GLY A 70 6.52 5.24 5.82
CA GLY A 70 6.57 5.77 7.18
C GLY A 70 5.66 5.08 8.19
N PHE A 71 5.12 3.91 7.87
CA PHE A 71 4.30 3.15 8.82
C PHE A 71 5.10 2.65 10.02
N PHE A 72 6.39 2.40 9.85
CA PHE A 72 7.28 2.02 10.95
C PHE A 72 8.74 2.40 10.65
N LYS A 73 9.56 2.47 11.70
CA LYS A 73 11.00 2.68 11.59
C LYS A 73 11.73 1.34 11.55
N LYS A 74 12.88 1.25 10.87
CA LYS A 74 13.69 0.03 10.69
C LYS A 74 13.83 -0.82 11.98
N LYS A 75 14.04 -0.18 13.13
CA LYS A 75 14.17 -0.87 14.42
C LYS A 75 12.90 -1.57 14.89
N GLN A 76 11.74 -1.23 14.32
CA GLN A 76 10.42 -1.74 14.71
C GLN A 76 9.92 -2.85 13.78
N VAL A 77 10.71 -3.30 12.80
CA VAL A 77 10.27 -4.24 11.77
C VAL A 77 9.66 -5.52 12.37
N ARG A 78 10.30 -6.12 13.39
CA ARG A 78 9.82 -7.35 14.02
C ARG A 78 8.50 -7.17 14.78
N ASP A 79 8.31 -6.00 15.39
CA ASP A 79 7.11 -5.68 16.17
C ASP A 79 5.98 -5.18 15.25
N PHE A 80 6.32 -4.68 14.07
CA PHE A 80 5.35 -4.15 13.13
C PHE A 80 4.85 -5.22 12.15
N ILE A 81 5.75 -6.00 11.55
CA ILE A 81 5.42 -7.04 10.56
C ILE A 81 4.95 -8.28 11.31
N THR A 82 3.69 -8.29 11.70
CA THR A 82 3.05 -9.41 12.38
C THR A 82 1.73 -9.78 11.70
N ARG A 83 1.31 -11.03 11.86
CA ARG A 83 0.04 -11.51 11.32
C ARG A 83 -1.15 -10.74 11.91
N GLU A 84 -1.11 -10.46 13.20
CA GLU A 84 -2.16 -9.75 13.95
C GLU A 84 -2.39 -8.34 13.41
N ARG A 85 -1.36 -7.76 12.79
CA ARG A 85 -1.44 -6.44 12.18
C ARG A 85 -1.80 -6.48 10.71
N LEU A 86 -1.11 -7.29 9.92
CA LEU A 86 -1.12 -7.18 8.47
C LEU A 86 -2.09 -8.15 7.76
N ALA A 87 -2.56 -9.21 8.44
CA ALA A 87 -3.53 -10.13 7.83
C ALA A 87 -4.90 -9.46 7.62
N PRO A 88 -5.74 -9.98 6.73
CA PRO A 88 -7.15 -9.62 6.68
C PRO A 88 -7.78 -9.80 8.07
N GLY A 89 -8.35 -8.77 8.64
CA GLY A 89 -8.82 -8.75 10.03
C GLY A 89 -7.84 -8.13 11.01
N GLY A 90 -6.63 -7.82 10.60
CA GLY A 90 -5.65 -7.10 11.41
C GLY A 90 -5.91 -5.60 11.51
N SER A 91 -5.07 -4.90 12.30
CA SER A 91 -5.23 -3.46 12.52
C SER A 91 -4.80 -2.58 11.33
N LEU A 92 -4.01 -3.13 10.42
CA LEU A 92 -3.61 -2.52 9.14
C LEU A 92 -3.51 -3.64 8.08
N PRO A 93 -4.63 -4.08 7.49
CA PRO A 93 -4.61 -5.12 6.47
C PRO A 93 -3.75 -4.71 5.27
N VAL A 94 -2.94 -5.66 4.78
CA VAL A 94 -2.07 -5.44 3.62
C VAL A 94 -2.33 -6.52 2.58
N ASN A 95 -2.53 -6.11 1.32
CA ASN A 95 -2.78 -7.02 0.18
C ASN A 95 -3.92 -8.00 0.46
N THR A 96 -5.12 -7.45 0.65
CA THR A 96 -6.31 -8.17 1.11
C THR A 96 -6.80 -9.26 0.16
N SER A 97 -6.43 -9.20 -1.13
CA SER A 97 -6.65 -10.28 -2.11
C SER A 97 -5.65 -11.43 -2.01
N GLY A 98 -4.59 -11.25 -1.24
CA GLY A 98 -3.40 -12.10 -1.22
C GLY A 98 -2.28 -11.59 -2.13
N GLY A 99 -2.53 -10.45 -2.81
CA GLY A 99 -1.59 -9.78 -3.68
C GLY A 99 -1.26 -10.54 -4.96
N MET A 100 -0.29 -10.06 -5.71
CA MET A 100 0.17 -10.67 -6.97
C MET A 100 0.82 -12.04 -6.75
N LEU A 101 1.27 -12.35 -5.54
CA LEU A 101 1.79 -13.69 -5.18
C LEU A 101 0.69 -14.76 -5.13
N SER A 102 -0.59 -14.36 -5.04
CA SER A 102 -1.75 -15.26 -4.96
C SER A 102 -2.71 -15.13 -6.15
N GLU A 103 -2.63 -14.05 -6.90
CA GLU A 103 -3.50 -13.76 -8.03
C GLU A 103 -2.73 -13.69 -9.37
N ALA A 104 -3.45 -13.42 -10.45
CA ALA A 104 -2.84 -13.16 -11.74
C ALA A 104 -2.00 -11.87 -11.69
N TYR A 105 -0.82 -11.91 -12.30
CA TYR A 105 0.08 -10.77 -12.33
C TYR A 105 -0.31 -9.76 -13.40
N PHE A 106 -0.79 -8.61 -12.98
CA PHE A 106 -1.08 -7.46 -13.84
C PHE A 106 -0.28 -6.22 -13.42
N MET A 107 0.95 -6.41 -12.99
CA MET A 107 1.80 -5.33 -12.45
C MET A 107 1.06 -4.56 -11.35
N GLY A 108 1.19 -3.25 -11.28
CA GLY A 108 0.52 -2.40 -10.30
C GLY A 108 -1.01 -2.31 -10.41
N LEU A 109 -1.62 -2.87 -11.45
CA LEU A 109 -3.08 -2.87 -11.58
C LEU A 109 -3.76 -3.79 -10.58
N THR A 110 -3.11 -4.88 -10.13
CA THR A 110 -3.69 -5.77 -9.09
C THR A 110 -3.93 -5.02 -7.78
N PRO A 111 -2.93 -4.35 -7.16
CA PRO A 111 -3.14 -3.55 -5.97
C PRO A 111 -4.18 -2.43 -6.15
N LEU A 112 -4.14 -1.76 -7.30
CA LEU A 112 -5.09 -0.69 -7.61
C LEU A 112 -6.53 -1.22 -7.71
N ALA A 113 -6.74 -2.34 -8.41
CA ALA A 113 -8.05 -2.96 -8.56
C ALA A 113 -8.61 -3.39 -7.21
N GLU A 114 -7.82 -4.06 -6.37
CA GLU A 114 -8.25 -4.45 -5.03
C GLU A 114 -8.59 -3.23 -4.17
N SER A 115 -7.77 -2.17 -4.21
CA SER A 115 -8.08 -0.91 -3.50
C SER A 115 -9.45 -0.35 -3.89
N VAL A 116 -9.74 -0.28 -5.20
CA VAL A 116 -11.03 0.20 -5.69
C VAL A 116 -12.17 -0.71 -5.28
N MET A 117 -11.99 -2.03 -5.34
CA MET A 117 -13.00 -3.00 -4.92
C MET A 117 -13.30 -2.92 -3.43
N GLN A 118 -12.27 -2.78 -2.59
CA GLN A 118 -12.43 -2.60 -1.14
C GLN A 118 -13.18 -1.31 -0.82
N LEU A 119 -12.79 -0.18 -1.43
CA LEU A 119 -13.44 1.12 -1.20
C LEU A 119 -14.87 1.19 -1.73
N THR A 120 -15.21 0.37 -2.73
CA THR A 120 -16.57 0.33 -3.31
C THR A 120 -17.45 -0.83 -2.81
N GLY A 121 -16.96 -1.61 -1.83
CA GLY A 121 -17.74 -2.71 -1.23
C GLY A 121 -17.91 -3.95 -2.11
N ARG A 122 -16.99 -4.21 -3.03
CA ARG A 122 -17.09 -5.27 -4.06
C ARG A 122 -16.22 -6.50 -3.82
N CYS A 123 -15.59 -6.63 -2.65
CA CYS A 123 -14.67 -7.73 -2.36
C CYS A 123 -15.36 -9.01 -1.83
N GLY A 124 -16.69 -9.09 -1.82
CA GLY A 124 -17.42 -10.30 -1.38
C GLY A 124 -17.09 -10.66 0.07
N ASP A 125 -16.61 -11.88 0.29
CA ASP A 125 -16.33 -12.42 1.63
C ASP A 125 -15.03 -11.84 2.25
N ARG A 126 -14.11 -11.31 1.44
CA ARG A 126 -12.89 -10.65 1.94
C ARG A 126 -13.04 -9.14 2.13
N GLN A 127 -14.27 -8.62 2.01
CA GLN A 127 -14.56 -7.20 2.20
C GLN A 127 -14.21 -6.76 3.62
N LEU A 128 -13.34 -5.76 3.74
CA LEU A 128 -13.09 -5.09 5.01
C LEU A 128 -14.38 -4.45 5.52
N GLY A 129 -14.60 -4.52 6.85
CA GLY A 129 -15.87 -4.15 7.47
C GLY A 129 -16.83 -5.33 7.64
N LYS A 130 -16.72 -6.39 6.81
CA LYS A 130 -17.43 -7.66 7.03
C LYS A 130 -16.61 -8.67 7.81
N LEU A 131 -15.28 -8.58 7.72
CA LEU A 131 -14.37 -9.43 8.49
C LEU A 131 -14.36 -9.01 9.95
N ALA A 132 -14.36 -9.97 10.86
CA ALA A 132 -14.32 -9.69 12.30
C ALA A 132 -13.07 -8.87 12.65
N GLY A 133 -13.28 -7.79 13.41
CA GLY A 133 -12.21 -6.89 13.84
C GLY A 133 -11.81 -5.80 12.84
N THR A 134 -12.43 -5.77 11.65
CA THR A 134 -12.17 -4.72 10.66
C THR A 134 -13.29 -3.68 10.60
N LYS A 135 -12.94 -2.49 10.16
CA LYS A 135 -13.90 -1.45 9.73
C LYS A 135 -13.92 -1.35 8.21
N GLU A 136 -14.97 -0.78 7.66
CA GLU A 136 -14.97 -0.39 6.25
C GLU A 136 -13.87 0.64 6.00
N PRO A 137 -13.01 0.42 4.99
CA PRO A 137 -11.94 1.36 4.71
C PRO A 137 -12.50 2.65 4.11
N ALA A 138 -11.98 3.78 4.57
CA ALA A 138 -12.20 5.09 3.97
C ALA A 138 -10.98 5.52 3.15
N LEU A 139 -9.77 5.19 3.60
CA LEU A 139 -8.49 5.54 2.98
C LEU A 139 -7.62 4.29 2.78
N ILE A 140 -7.15 4.09 1.55
CA ILE A 140 -6.21 3.03 1.20
C ILE A 140 -4.96 3.63 0.57
N ALA A 141 -3.78 3.23 1.07
CA ALA A 141 -2.51 3.49 0.40
C ALA A 141 -2.21 2.38 -0.61
N CYS A 142 -1.97 2.78 -1.85
CA CYS A 142 -1.71 1.86 -2.96
C CYS A 142 -0.37 2.16 -3.62
N SER A 143 0.30 1.14 -4.16
CA SER A 143 1.51 1.32 -4.94
C SER A 143 1.51 0.49 -6.22
N ASP A 144 2.12 1.04 -7.27
CA ASP A 144 2.32 0.36 -8.57
C ASP A 144 3.59 -0.48 -8.57
N ASN A 145 4.68 0.02 -8.03
CA ASN A 145 5.99 -0.66 -7.99
C ASN A 145 6.52 -0.77 -6.56
N GLY A 146 7.32 -1.81 -6.33
CA GLY A 146 7.99 -2.02 -5.05
C GLY A 146 9.27 -1.19 -4.91
N ALA A 147 9.74 -1.06 -3.67
CA ALA A 147 10.92 -0.27 -3.31
C ALA A 147 12.25 -0.77 -3.93
N VAL A 148 12.28 -1.95 -4.52
CA VAL A 148 13.46 -2.51 -5.18
C VAL A 148 13.66 -2.03 -6.61
N PHE A 149 12.65 -1.35 -7.20
CA PHE A 149 12.71 -0.84 -8.56
C PHE A 149 13.12 0.63 -8.59
N GLN A 150 13.65 1.05 -9.73
CA GLN A 150 14.07 2.44 -9.95
C GLN A 150 12.91 3.43 -9.91
N GLY A 151 11.73 2.99 -10.38
CA GLY A 151 10.51 3.79 -10.41
C GLY A 151 9.51 3.32 -9.37
N HIS A 152 8.76 4.26 -8.82
CA HIS A 152 7.67 3.99 -7.90
C HIS A 152 6.54 4.98 -8.10
N ALA A 153 5.31 4.48 -8.10
CA ALA A 153 4.11 5.30 -8.04
C ALA A 153 3.32 4.97 -6.78
N ALA A 154 2.92 6.01 -6.07
CA ALA A 154 2.14 5.93 -4.83
C ALA A 154 0.81 6.66 -5.02
N MET A 155 -0.26 6.11 -4.49
CA MET A 155 -1.59 6.74 -4.47
C MET A 155 -2.22 6.62 -3.09
N ILE A 156 -2.94 7.65 -2.70
CA ILE A 156 -3.88 7.62 -1.57
C ILE A 156 -5.28 7.70 -2.16
N LEU A 157 -6.03 6.64 -1.96
CA LEU A 157 -7.37 6.46 -2.50
C LEU A 157 -8.39 6.61 -1.38
N GLU A 158 -9.48 7.30 -1.65
CA GLU A 158 -10.56 7.57 -0.72
C GLU A 158 -11.89 7.08 -1.27
N ARG A 159 -12.75 6.56 -0.38
CA ARG A 159 -14.14 6.28 -0.70
C ARG A 159 -14.87 7.58 -1.02
N GLY A 160 -15.52 7.65 -2.19
CA GLY A 160 -16.44 8.73 -2.50
C GLY A 160 -17.77 8.59 -1.74
N GLU A 161 -18.32 9.72 -1.32
CA GLU A 161 -19.64 9.82 -0.64
C GLU A 161 -20.81 9.66 -1.62
#